data_620dbd31c6abdb495a964229db979bd6
#
_entry.id   620dbd31c6abdb495a964229db979bd6
#
_cell.length_a   1.000
_cell.length_b   1.000
_cell.length_c   1.000
_cell.angle_alpha   90.00
_cell.angle_beta   90.00
_cell.angle_gamma   90.00
#
_symmetry.space_group_name_H-M   'P 1'
#
loop_
_entity.id
_entity.type
_entity.pdbx_description
1 polymer ?
#
loop_
_entity_poly.entity_id
_entity_poly.type
_entity_poly.pdbx_seq_one_letter_code
_entity_poly.pdbx_strand_id
1 'polypeptide(L)'
;MISNEVYEKLERVINPTHDIKLFSGRSNPKLAQEIAEALGTSVGPMIIKDFADGEIYVQVKDSVRGDDVFIVQPLCKPVNQNLMELLIIIDAFKRASAKTITAVIPYYGYARQDRKTSGREAITAKLVADLLTTAGCTRVLAVDLHSGQIQGFFNILVDHIFATSILVKYIKGLNLDMDECVAV
;
A
#
# COMPACT_ATOMS: atom_id res chain seq x y z
N MET A 1 28.72 31.61 -4.45
CA MET A 1 28.53 30.38 -5.24
C MET A 1 27.51 29.51 -4.50
N ILE A 2 26.45 29.13 -5.12
CA ILE A 2 25.45 28.17 -4.57
C ILE A 2 26.13 26.81 -4.55
N SER A 3 26.07 26.07 -3.44
CA SER A 3 26.68 24.74 -3.36
C SER A 3 25.99 23.78 -4.33
N ASN A 4 26.73 22.79 -4.84
CA ASN A 4 26.14 21.76 -5.73
C ASN A 4 24.91 21.08 -5.10
N GLU A 5 24.92 20.87 -3.78
CA GLU A 5 23.80 20.29 -3.05
C GLU A 5 22.53 21.16 -3.08
N VAL A 6 22.68 22.48 -3.04
CA VAL A 6 21.57 23.43 -3.17
C VAL A 6 21.06 23.46 -4.62
N TYR A 7 22.00 23.36 -5.58
CA TYR A 7 21.64 23.32 -7.00
C TYR A 7 20.83 22.05 -7.33
N GLU A 8 21.28 20.87 -6.89
CA GLU A 8 20.56 19.61 -7.07
C GLU A 8 19.17 19.62 -6.40
N LYS A 9 19.05 20.23 -5.21
CA LYS A 9 17.74 20.41 -4.55
C LYS A 9 16.83 21.34 -5.33
N LEU A 10 17.35 22.40 -5.92
CA LEU A 10 16.58 23.33 -6.76
C LEU A 10 16.17 22.68 -8.09
N GLU A 11 17.06 21.91 -8.69
CA GLU A 11 16.78 21.20 -9.95
C GLU A 11 15.66 20.18 -9.79
N ARG A 12 15.61 19.43 -8.69
CA ARG A 12 14.50 18.52 -8.33
C ARG A 12 13.16 19.25 -8.08
N VAL A 13 13.20 20.50 -7.66
CA VAL A 13 12.00 21.33 -7.48
C VAL A 13 11.49 21.85 -8.83
N ILE A 14 12.40 22.19 -9.74
CA ILE A 14 12.09 22.80 -11.05
C ILE A 14 11.78 21.71 -12.09
N ASN A 15 12.53 20.60 -12.05
CA ASN A 15 12.38 19.45 -12.94
C ASN A 15 12.23 18.19 -12.07
N PRO A 16 11.03 17.91 -11.51
CA PRO A 16 10.82 16.71 -10.72
C PRO A 16 11.06 15.46 -11.57
N THR A 17 12.10 14.70 -11.24
CA THR A 17 12.27 13.35 -11.77
C THR A 17 11.10 12.54 -11.25
N HIS A 18 10.35 11.89 -12.14
CA HIS A 18 9.23 11.02 -11.76
C HIS A 18 9.81 9.65 -11.35
N ASP A 19 10.50 9.61 -10.23
CA ASP A 19 11.06 8.39 -9.71
C ASP A 19 9.98 7.61 -8.95
N ILE A 20 9.96 6.29 -9.17
CA ILE A 20 9.16 5.36 -8.36
C ILE A 20 9.90 5.15 -7.05
N LYS A 21 9.25 5.45 -5.93
CA LYS A 21 9.81 5.25 -4.59
C LYS A 21 8.95 4.28 -3.79
N LEU A 22 9.58 3.23 -3.29
CA LEU A 22 8.93 2.18 -2.50
C LEU A 22 9.21 2.38 -1.01
N PHE A 23 8.17 2.28 -0.19
CA PHE A 23 8.25 2.37 1.26
C PHE A 23 7.48 1.21 1.92
N SER A 24 7.81 0.92 3.17
CA SER A 24 7.18 -0.15 3.94
C SER A 24 6.63 0.37 5.26
N GLY A 25 5.39 0.00 5.57
CA GLY A 25 4.96 0.00 6.96
C GLY A 25 5.52 -1.20 7.72
N ARG A 26 5.14 -1.34 9.00
CA ARG A 26 5.67 -2.36 9.90
C ARG A 26 5.02 -3.74 9.78
N SER A 27 3.88 -3.85 9.07
CA SER A 27 3.12 -5.11 9.05
C SER A 27 3.82 -6.25 8.29
N ASN A 28 4.59 -5.94 7.22
CA ASN A 28 5.38 -6.93 6.47
C ASN A 28 6.57 -6.29 5.72
N PRO A 29 7.63 -5.86 6.43
CA PRO A 29 8.81 -5.26 5.80
C PRO A 29 9.56 -6.23 4.89
N LYS A 30 9.49 -7.53 5.18
CA LYS A 30 10.12 -8.57 4.33
C LYS A 30 9.52 -8.57 2.93
N LEU A 31 8.18 -8.53 2.81
CA LEU A 31 7.51 -8.46 1.51
C LEU A 31 7.91 -7.20 0.73
N ALA A 32 8.00 -6.04 1.41
CA ALA A 32 8.43 -4.81 0.77
C ALA A 32 9.87 -4.91 0.25
N GLN A 33 10.76 -5.54 1.00
CA GLN A 33 12.14 -5.79 0.57
C GLN A 33 12.20 -6.72 -0.65
N GLU A 34 11.45 -7.82 -0.65
CA GLU A 34 11.36 -8.75 -1.77
C GLU A 34 10.80 -8.06 -3.05
N ILE A 35 9.82 -7.17 -2.89
CA ILE A 35 9.29 -6.36 -4.00
C ILE A 35 10.37 -5.39 -4.52
N ALA A 36 11.10 -4.72 -3.62
CA ALA A 36 12.17 -3.80 -4.00
C ALA A 36 13.27 -4.53 -4.81
N GLU A 37 13.71 -5.69 -4.35
CA GLU A 37 14.69 -6.53 -5.04
C GLU A 37 14.20 -6.95 -6.43
N ALA A 38 12.96 -7.40 -6.55
CA ALA A 38 12.36 -7.79 -7.83
C ALA A 38 12.25 -6.62 -8.82
N LEU A 39 12.09 -5.39 -8.32
CA LEU A 39 12.03 -4.16 -9.12
C LEU A 39 13.42 -3.53 -9.39
N GLY A 40 14.50 -4.07 -8.81
CA GLY A 40 15.84 -3.49 -8.92
C GLY A 40 15.98 -2.14 -8.21
N THR A 41 15.20 -1.93 -7.13
CA THR A 41 15.20 -0.72 -6.32
C THR A 41 15.45 -1.03 -4.84
N SER A 42 15.30 -0.04 -3.97
CA SER A 42 15.41 -0.20 -2.51
C SER A 42 14.19 0.36 -1.80
N VAL A 43 13.95 -0.14 -0.57
CA VAL A 43 12.94 0.45 0.32
C VAL A 43 13.47 1.76 0.90
N GLY A 44 12.74 2.84 0.71
CA GLY A 44 13.08 4.18 1.18
C GLY A 44 13.08 4.27 2.72
N PRO A 45 13.96 5.08 3.31
CA PRO A 45 14.11 5.20 4.75
C PRO A 45 12.95 5.98 5.37
N MET A 46 12.36 5.40 6.42
CA MET A 46 11.27 5.99 7.19
C MET A 46 11.44 5.63 8.67
N ILE A 47 11.13 6.54 9.56
CA ILE A 47 11.01 6.25 10.99
C ILE A 47 9.55 6.04 11.33
N ILE A 48 9.23 4.89 11.89
CA ILE A 48 7.93 4.58 12.48
C ILE A 48 8.16 4.15 13.91
N LYS A 49 7.51 4.80 14.86
CA LYS A 49 7.60 4.48 16.29
C LYS A 49 6.28 4.75 16.99
N ASP A 50 6.09 4.12 18.12
CA ASP A 50 4.94 4.39 18.99
C ASP A 50 5.37 5.33 20.14
N PHE A 51 4.50 6.24 20.52
CA PHE A 51 4.60 6.96 21.78
C PHE A 51 4.18 6.06 22.95
N ALA A 52 4.42 6.50 24.17
CA ALA A 52 4.15 5.72 25.37
C ALA A 52 2.65 5.39 25.57
N ASP A 53 1.77 6.21 25.02
CA ASP A 53 0.32 6.06 24.99
C ASP A 53 -0.21 5.21 23.82
N GLY A 54 0.69 4.76 22.92
CA GLY A 54 0.35 3.93 21.76
C GLY A 54 0.05 4.71 20.48
N GLU A 55 0.16 6.03 20.47
CA GLU A 55 0.05 6.82 19.24
C GLU A 55 1.23 6.55 18.32
N ILE A 56 0.97 6.48 17.01
CA ILE A 56 1.97 6.19 15.99
C ILE A 56 2.58 7.49 15.47
N TYR A 57 3.92 7.54 15.44
CA TYR A 57 4.69 8.60 14.83
C TYR A 57 5.35 8.10 13.54
N VAL A 58 5.25 8.89 12.46
CA VAL A 58 5.89 8.61 11.17
C VAL A 58 6.71 9.80 10.73
N GLN A 59 7.93 9.53 10.22
CA GLN A 59 8.78 10.53 9.58
C GLN A 59 9.44 9.95 8.34
N VAL A 60 9.17 10.53 7.19
CA VAL A 60 9.89 10.27 5.93
C VAL A 60 11.26 10.94 5.99
N LYS A 61 12.34 10.24 5.62
CA LYS A 61 13.69 10.76 5.71
C LYS A 61 14.17 11.42 4.42
N ASP A 62 13.78 10.88 3.29
CA ASP A 62 14.18 11.38 1.98
C ASP A 62 13.14 12.33 1.39
N SER A 63 13.58 13.21 0.50
CA SER A 63 12.65 14.01 -0.29
C SER A 63 11.87 13.11 -1.24
N VAL A 64 10.56 13.28 -1.25
CA VAL A 64 9.62 12.59 -2.16
C VAL A 64 8.81 13.59 -2.99
N ARG A 65 9.27 14.84 -3.02
CA ARG A 65 8.57 15.90 -3.72
C ARG A 65 8.51 15.60 -5.23
N GLY A 66 7.29 15.47 -5.74
CA GLY A 66 7.05 15.21 -7.15
C GLY A 66 7.22 13.74 -7.57
N ASP A 67 7.56 12.83 -6.64
CA ASP A 67 7.77 11.41 -6.92
C ASP A 67 6.45 10.62 -6.85
N ASP A 68 6.44 9.47 -7.50
CA ASP A 68 5.38 8.48 -7.39
C ASP A 68 5.72 7.49 -6.25
N VAL A 69 4.96 7.55 -5.14
CA VAL A 69 5.21 6.81 -3.91
C VAL A 69 4.33 5.56 -3.83
N PHE A 70 4.94 4.44 -3.50
CA PHE A 70 4.29 3.16 -3.23
C PHE A 70 4.54 2.75 -1.78
N ILE A 71 3.46 2.44 -1.03
CA ILE A 71 3.52 2.07 0.39
C ILE A 71 3.02 0.63 0.54
N VAL A 72 3.89 -0.30 0.89
CA VAL A 72 3.51 -1.70 1.15
C VAL A 72 3.07 -1.85 2.60
N GLN A 73 1.78 -2.09 2.82
CA GLN A 73 1.20 -2.29 4.16
C GLN A 73 -0.01 -3.22 4.12
N PRO A 74 0.16 -4.53 4.29
CA PRO A 74 -0.96 -5.44 4.52
C PRO A 74 -1.74 -5.05 5.78
N LEU A 75 -3.08 -5.10 5.71
CA LEU A 75 -3.95 -4.80 6.85
C LEU A 75 -4.37 -6.07 7.62
N CYS A 76 -3.44 -7.03 7.78
CA CYS A 76 -3.65 -8.21 8.59
C CYS A 76 -3.57 -7.88 10.10
N LYS A 77 -3.66 -8.87 10.97
CA LYS A 77 -3.58 -8.70 12.43
C LYS A 77 -2.21 -8.12 12.85
N PRO A 78 -2.21 -7.06 13.66
CA PRO A 78 -3.31 -6.32 14.30
C PRO A 78 -3.93 -5.27 13.33
N VAL A 79 -5.17 -5.52 12.88
CA VAL A 79 -5.81 -4.79 11.77
C VAL A 79 -5.91 -3.28 12.03
N ASN A 80 -6.38 -2.89 13.24
CA ASN A 80 -6.63 -1.49 13.57
C ASN A 80 -5.34 -0.69 13.61
N GLN A 81 -4.28 -1.26 14.18
CA GLN A 81 -2.97 -0.63 14.26
C GLN A 81 -2.36 -0.48 12.85
N ASN A 82 -2.40 -1.52 12.04
CA ASN A 82 -1.86 -1.50 10.68
C ASN A 82 -2.63 -0.52 9.78
N LEU A 83 -3.96 -0.41 9.96
CA LEU A 83 -4.76 0.57 9.24
C LEU A 83 -4.39 1.99 9.66
N MET A 84 -4.34 2.27 10.97
CA MET A 84 -4.00 3.61 11.45
C MET A 84 -2.60 4.01 11.04
N GLU A 85 -1.64 3.10 11.11
CA GLU A 85 -0.28 3.31 10.63
C GLU A 85 -0.26 3.69 9.15
N LEU A 86 -0.98 2.95 8.28
CA LEU A 86 -1.08 3.27 6.86
C LEU A 86 -1.65 4.66 6.62
N LEU A 87 -2.71 5.05 7.33
CA LEU A 87 -3.31 6.38 7.18
C LEU A 87 -2.33 7.50 7.55
N ILE A 88 -1.56 7.33 8.62
CA ILE A 88 -0.55 8.30 9.05
C ILE A 88 0.62 8.36 8.06
N ILE A 89 1.06 7.20 7.52
CA ILE A 89 2.08 7.16 6.47
C ILE A 89 1.62 7.92 5.23
N ILE A 90 0.39 7.70 4.76
CA ILE A 90 -0.20 8.40 3.61
C ILE A 90 -0.22 9.92 3.85
N ASP A 91 -0.68 10.38 5.02
CA ASP A 91 -0.70 11.81 5.35
C ASP A 91 0.73 12.41 5.37
N ALA A 92 1.72 11.68 5.90
CA ALA A 92 3.11 12.11 5.88
C ALA A 92 3.62 12.33 4.45
N PHE A 93 3.36 11.43 3.51
CA PHE A 93 3.74 11.58 2.10
C PHE A 93 2.98 12.70 1.39
N LYS A 94 1.69 12.85 1.67
CA LYS A 94 0.88 13.97 1.17
C LYS A 94 1.48 15.31 1.60
N ARG A 95 1.88 15.46 2.87
CA ARG A 95 2.54 16.66 3.39
C ARG A 95 3.96 16.85 2.87
N ALA A 96 4.65 15.76 2.52
CA ALA A 96 5.95 15.79 1.86
C ALA A 96 5.87 16.12 0.36
N SER A 97 4.67 16.40 -0.16
CA SER A 97 4.41 16.76 -1.56
C SER A 97 4.74 15.65 -2.57
N ALA A 98 4.50 14.38 -2.20
CA ALA A 98 4.49 13.30 -3.17
C ALA A 98 3.47 13.62 -4.29
N LYS A 99 3.77 13.26 -5.54
CA LYS A 99 2.90 13.49 -6.70
C LYS A 99 1.72 12.53 -6.68
N THR A 100 2.00 11.25 -6.52
CA THR A 100 1.00 10.20 -6.33
C THR A 100 1.35 9.34 -5.12
N ILE A 101 0.33 8.80 -4.47
CA ILE A 101 0.48 7.91 -3.32
C ILE A 101 -0.34 6.65 -3.59
N THR A 102 0.35 5.54 -3.86
CA THR A 102 -0.24 4.23 -4.07
C THR A 102 -0.13 3.38 -2.82
N ALA A 103 -1.25 3.01 -2.22
CA ALA A 103 -1.29 2.06 -1.12
C ALA A 103 -1.31 0.63 -1.70
N VAL A 104 -0.23 -0.12 -1.48
CA VAL A 104 -0.11 -1.54 -1.83
C VAL A 104 -0.56 -2.35 -0.63
N ILE A 105 -1.76 -2.92 -0.72
CA ILE A 105 -2.47 -3.59 0.37
C ILE A 105 -2.73 -5.06 -0.01
N PRO A 106 -1.74 -5.96 0.16
CA PRO A 106 -1.90 -7.37 -0.17
C PRO A 106 -3.04 -8.07 0.56
N TYR A 107 -3.37 -7.61 1.76
CA TYR A 107 -4.56 -8.01 2.50
C TYR A 107 -5.36 -6.79 2.93
N TYR A 108 -6.55 -6.64 2.36
CA TYR A 108 -7.45 -5.52 2.66
C TYR A 108 -8.27 -5.83 3.93
N GLY A 109 -7.92 -5.19 5.02
CA GLY A 109 -8.64 -5.35 6.29
C GLY A 109 -10.09 -4.89 6.18
N TYR A 110 -10.98 -5.51 6.94
CA TYR A 110 -12.44 -5.24 6.93
C TYR A 110 -13.17 -5.56 5.63
N ALA A 111 -12.52 -6.17 4.63
CA ALA A 111 -13.13 -6.52 3.35
C ALA A 111 -14.40 -7.39 3.49
N ARG A 112 -14.49 -8.23 4.54
CA ARG A 112 -15.66 -9.07 4.81
C ARG A 112 -16.90 -8.29 5.23
N GLN A 113 -16.77 -7.01 5.57
CA GLN A 113 -17.87 -6.11 5.95
C GLN A 113 -18.22 -5.20 4.76
N ASP A 114 -18.48 -5.81 3.61
CA ASP A 114 -18.78 -5.13 2.33
C ASP A 114 -20.28 -4.88 2.11
N ARG A 115 -21.12 -5.47 2.95
CA ARG A 115 -22.58 -5.32 2.90
C ARG A 115 -23.19 -5.46 4.29
N LYS A 116 -24.41 -4.97 4.43
CA LYS A 116 -25.24 -5.25 5.62
C LYS A 116 -25.86 -6.64 5.49
N THR A 117 -25.76 -7.44 6.52
CA THR A 117 -26.44 -8.74 6.66
C THR A 117 -27.66 -8.62 7.57
N SER A 118 -27.69 -7.58 8.40
CA SER A 118 -28.79 -7.23 9.30
C SER A 118 -29.01 -5.72 9.35
N GLY A 119 -30.10 -5.29 9.98
CA GLY A 119 -30.35 -3.87 10.17
C GLY A 119 -29.29 -3.20 11.08
N ARG A 120 -28.96 -1.94 10.80
CA ARG A 120 -28.08 -1.08 11.62
C ARG A 120 -26.63 -1.50 11.70
N GLU A 121 -26.17 -2.34 10.76
CA GLU A 121 -24.75 -2.69 10.63
C GLU A 121 -23.97 -1.65 9.81
N ALA A 122 -22.66 -1.57 10.06
CA ALA A 122 -21.74 -0.77 9.26
C ALA A 122 -21.38 -1.50 7.95
N ILE A 123 -20.94 -0.74 6.95
CA ILE A 123 -20.23 -1.24 5.76
C ILE A 123 -18.79 -0.78 5.92
N THR A 124 -18.01 -1.49 6.73
CA THR A 124 -16.68 -1.05 7.15
C THR A 124 -15.67 -1.08 6.00
N ALA A 125 -15.86 -1.95 5.01
CA ALA A 125 -15.04 -1.95 3.79
C ALA A 125 -15.13 -0.59 3.06
N LYS A 126 -16.32 0.04 3.01
CA LYS A 126 -16.51 1.38 2.44
C LYS A 126 -15.88 2.47 3.31
N LEU A 127 -16.04 2.36 4.63
CA LEU A 127 -15.41 3.31 5.57
C LEU A 127 -13.89 3.35 5.39
N VAL A 128 -13.25 2.18 5.28
CA VAL A 128 -11.80 2.09 5.06
C VAL A 128 -11.39 2.72 3.72
N ALA A 129 -12.17 2.50 2.65
CA ALA A 129 -11.92 3.14 1.35
C ALA A 129 -11.98 4.67 1.43
N ASP A 130 -12.96 5.21 2.16
CA ASP A 130 -13.10 6.66 2.37
C ASP A 130 -11.96 7.23 3.22
N LEU A 131 -11.53 6.53 4.26
CA LEU A 131 -10.41 6.93 5.11
C LEU A 131 -9.10 7.00 4.31
N LEU A 132 -8.80 5.99 3.49
CA LEU A 132 -7.61 5.98 2.62
C LEU A 132 -7.63 7.16 1.64
N THR A 133 -8.77 7.42 1.01
CA THR A 133 -8.94 8.55 0.08
C THR A 133 -8.77 9.88 0.79
N THR A 134 -9.37 10.05 1.97
CA THR A 134 -9.30 11.29 2.77
C THR A 134 -7.86 11.55 3.26
N ALA A 135 -7.14 10.51 3.66
CA ALA A 135 -5.74 10.61 4.07
C ALA A 135 -4.85 11.14 2.91
N GLY A 136 -5.23 10.89 1.65
CA GLY A 136 -4.52 11.38 0.47
C GLY A 136 -4.02 10.29 -0.47
N CYS A 137 -4.48 9.05 -0.29
CA CYS A 137 -4.22 7.97 -1.24
C CYS A 137 -4.81 8.34 -2.60
N THR A 138 -4.04 8.15 -3.68
CA THR A 138 -4.47 8.41 -5.06
C THR A 138 -4.76 7.13 -5.83
N ARG A 139 -4.24 5.99 -5.36
CA ARG A 139 -4.41 4.67 -5.96
C ARG A 139 -4.30 3.59 -4.89
N VAL A 140 -5.08 2.55 -5.01
CA VAL A 140 -4.95 1.32 -4.20
C VAL A 140 -4.59 0.16 -5.11
N LEU A 141 -3.61 -0.64 -4.71
CA LEU A 141 -3.31 -1.93 -5.28
C LEU A 141 -3.63 -3.00 -4.24
N ALA A 142 -4.59 -3.85 -4.50
CA ALA A 142 -5.02 -4.90 -3.59
C ALA A 142 -4.96 -6.27 -4.26
N VAL A 143 -4.74 -7.32 -3.46
CA VAL A 143 -4.72 -8.71 -3.92
C VAL A 143 -5.93 -9.45 -3.35
N ASP A 144 -6.63 -10.20 -4.17
CA ASP A 144 -7.76 -11.07 -3.80
C ASP A 144 -8.73 -10.40 -2.82
N LEU A 145 -9.34 -9.29 -3.23
CA LEU A 145 -10.41 -8.66 -2.46
C LEU A 145 -11.52 -9.67 -2.17
N HIS A 146 -12.07 -9.62 -0.96
CA HIS A 146 -13.16 -10.52 -0.53
C HIS A 146 -14.32 -10.58 -1.51
N SER A 147 -14.64 -9.45 -2.14
CA SER A 147 -15.58 -9.38 -3.26
C SER A 147 -15.15 -8.32 -4.28
N GLY A 148 -15.43 -8.57 -5.56
CA GLY A 148 -15.07 -7.63 -6.64
C GLY A 148 -15.77 -6.27 -6.54
N GLN A 149 -16.93 -6.21 -5.89
CA GLN A 149 -17.71 -4.99 -5.70
C GLN A 149 -17.02 -3.96 -4.82
N ILE A 150 -16.07 -4.38 -3.96
CA ILE A 150 -15.29 -3.46 -3.09
C ILE A 150 -14.56 -2.41 -3.92
N GLN A 151 -14.15 -2.72 -5.15
CA GLN A 151 -13.56 -1.73 -6.06
C GLN A 151 -14.46 -0.52 -6.28
N GLY A 152 -15.78 -0.71 -6.31
CA GLY A 152 -16.78 0.36 -6.45
C GLY A 152 -16.94 1.25 -5.20
N PHE A 153 -16.29 0.92 -4.08
CA PHE A 153 -16.31 1.76 -2.87
C PHE A 153 -15.31 2.91 -2.93
N PHE A 154 -14.36 2.85 -3.86
CA PHE A 154 -13.33 3.85 -4.00
C PHE A 154 -13.72 4.90 -5.04
N ASN A 155 -13.40 6.16 -4.76
CA ASN A 155 -13.45 7.26 -5.72
C ASN A 155 -12.06 7.55 -6.32
N ILE A 156 -11.09 6.65 -6.11
CA ILE A 156 -9.73 6.68 -6.64
C ILE A 156 -9.48 5.40 -7.43
N LEU A 157 -8.36 5.34 -8.14
CA LEU A 157 -8.00 4.16 -8.94
C LEU A 157 -7.74 2.95 -8.03
N VAL A 158 -8.24 1.79 -8.47
CA VAL A 158 -8.02 0.51 -7.78
C VAL A 158 -7.51 -0.52 -8.78
N ASP A 159 -6.35 -1.09 -8.49
CA ASP A 159 -5.81 -2.25 -9.18
C ASP A 159 -6.08 -3.49 -8.33
N HIS A 160 -6.99 -4.34 -8.79
CA HIS A 160 -7.30 -5.60 -8.13
C HIS A 160 -6.54 -6.73 -8.82
N ILE A 161 -5.50 -7.24 -8.16
CA ILE A 161 -4.68 -8.36 -8.62
C ILE A 161 -5.22 -9.66 -8.06
N PHE A 162 -5.22 -10.71 -8.89
CA PHE A 162 -5.58 -12.06 -8.48
C PHE A 162 -4.34 -12.93 -8.35
N ALA A 163 -4.23 -13.67 -7.25
CA ALA A 163 -3.13 -14.62 -7.01
C ALA A 163 -3.23 -15.87 -7.90
N THR A 164 -4.30 -16.02 -8.67
CA THR A 164 -4.56 -17.18 -9.53
C THR A 164 -3.37 -17.54 -10.42
N SER A 165 -2.71 -16.57 -11.03
CA SER A 165 -1.55 -16.82 -11.91
C SER A 165 -0.37 -17.43 -11.14
N ILE A 166 -0.16 -17.00 -9.89
CA ILE A 166 0.89 -17.50 -9.01
C ILE A 166 0.57 -18.94 -8.59
N LEU A 167 -0.68 -19.20 -8.18
CA LEU A 167 -1.16 -20.52 -7.80
C LEU A 167 -1.07 -21.51 -8.96
N VAL A 168 -1.51 -21.11 -10.14
CA VAL A 168 -1.41 -21.96 -11.36
C VAL A 168 0.05 -22.29 -11.69
N LYS A 169 0.94 -21.31 -11.61
CA LYS A 169 2.38 -21.55 -11.84
C LYS A 169 2.95 -22.53 -10.82
N TYR A 170 2.60 -22.39 -9.56
CA TYR A 170 3.03 -23.31 -8.49
C TYR A 170 2.51 -24.73 -8.72
N ILE A 171 1.21 -24.90 -8.96
CA ILE A 171 0.59 -26.21 -9.19
C ILE A 171 1.22 -26.92 -10.41
N LYS A 172 1.42 -26.19 -11.52
CA LYS A 172 2.11 -26.75 -12.70
C LYS A 172 3.54 -27.22 -12.39
N GLY A 173 4.22 -26.53 -11.45
CA GLY A 173 5.57 -26.91 -11.01
C GLY A 173 5.61 -28.17 -10.14
N LEU A 174 4.47 -28.64 -9.60
CA LEU A 174 4.38 -29.87 -8.80
C LEU A 174 4.42 -31.15 -9.66
N ASN A 175 4.34 -31.04 -11.00
CA ASN A 175 4.33 -32.17 -11.95
C ASN A 175 3.27 -33.23 -11.60
N LEU A 176 2.08 -32.80 -11.16
CA LEU A 176 0.96 -33.69 -10.85
C LEU A 176 0.35 -34.23 -12.15
N ASP A 177 -0.17 -35.47 -12.08
CA ASP A 177 -1.05 -35.98 -13.13
C ASP A 177 -2.36 -35.20 -13.11
N MET A 178 -2.54 -34.35 -14.11
CA MET A 178 -3.69 -33.43 -14.18
C MET A 178 -5.00 -34.15 -14.46
N ASP A 179 -4.95 -35.39 -15.00
CA ASP A 179 -6.13 -36.21 -15.27
C ASP A 179 -6.69 -36.84 -13.97
N GLU A 180 -5.84 -36.93 -12.93
CA GLU A 180 -6.22 -37.40 -11.60
C GLU A 180 -6.51 -36.24 -10.61
N CYS A 181 -6.39 -34.99 -11.03
CA CYS A 181 -6.57 -33.83 -10.17
C CYS A 181 -7.97 -33.22 -10.31
N VAL A 182 -8.57 -32.89 -9.18
CA VAL A 182 -9.84 -32.12 -9.11
C VAL A 182 -9.60 -30.84 -8.33
N ALA A 183 -9.98 -29.71 -8.90
CA ALA A 183 -10.04 -28.44 -8.19
C ALA A 183 -11.34 -28.36 -7.36
N VAL A 184 -11.24 -28.13 -6.06
CA VAL A 184 -12.36 -28.03 -5.11
C VAL A 184 -12.54 -26.59 -4.62
#